data_08fd02df53ec13932a5aa1eefc9c9bc7
#
_entry.id   08fd02df53ec13932a5aa1eefc9c9bc7
#
_cell.length_a   1.000
_cell.length_b   1.000
_cell.length_c   1.000
_cell.angle_alpha   90.00
_cell.angle_beta   90.00
_cell.angle_gamma   90.00
#
_symmetry.space_group_name_H-M   'P 1'
#
loop_
_entity.id
_entity.type
_entity.pdbx_description
1 polymer ?
#
loop_
_entity_poly.entity_id
_entity_poly.type
_entity_poly.pdbx_seq_one_letter_code
_entity_poly.pdbx_strand_id
1 'polypeptide(L)'
;LDLLILHKNKSDSELLEITNGLLYPLWDQGFKVDHSVRTLGQNRDTAEIDLRVAMGLLDIRLVAGDADLVAAAQNDAVHLWRKEASRFLPELKESMKIRHERSGELAYLLEPDLKEARGGLRDINSIRAIALSGLTVPSIERISMAESTILKIRDSLHTITGNSKDRLYFHEQDKI
;
A
#
# COMPACT_ATOMS: atom_id res chain seq x y z
N LEU A 1 -2.76 6.37 7.49
CA LEU A 1 -2.82 6.94 6.13
C LEU A 1 -1.41 7.17 5.64
N ASP A 2 -1.13 6.77 4.37
CA ASP A 2 0.14 7.06 3.71
C ASP A 2 -0.14 8.12 2.64
N LEU A 3 0.42 9.32 2.82
CA LEU A 3 0.21 10.44 1.91
C LEU A 3 1.48 10.75 1.12
N LEU A 4 1.35 10.86 -0.20
CA LEU A 4 2.38 11.41 -1.07
C LEU A 4 1.96 12.79 -1.54
N ILE A 5 2.72 13.80 -1.18
CA ILE A 5 2.55 15.19 -1.64
C ILE A 5 3.52 15.42 -2.79
N LEU A 6 2.97 15.50 -4.00
CA LEU A 6 3.75 15.80 -5.21
C LEU A 6 3.75 17.30 -5.49
N HIS A 7 4.94 17.82 -5.86
CA HIS A 7 5.07 19.24 -6.19
C HIS A 7 5.96 19.49 -7.41
N LYS A 8 5.79 20.66 -8.02
CA LYS A 8 6.61 21.19 -9.13
C LYS A 8 7.49 22.31 -8.57
N ASN A 9 8.73 22.00 -8.19
CA ASN A 9 9.76 23.01 -7.85
C ASN A 9 9.34 24.13 -6.88
N LYS A 10 8.61 23.80 -5.82
CA LYS A 10 8.33 24.75 -4.73
C LYS A 10 9.54 24.87 -3.80
N SER A 11 9.69 26.03 -3.18
CA SER A 11 10.71 26.26 -2.16
C SER A 11 10.41 25.48 -0.87
N ASP A 12 11.44 25.19 -0.07
CA ASP A 12 11.29 24.45 1.19
C ASP A 12 10.33 25.17 2.16
N SER A 13 10.33 26.53 2.19
CA SER A 13 9.43 27.29 3.04
C SER A 13 7.96 27.17 2.62
N GLU A 14 7.66 27.21 1.31
CA GLU A 14 6.31 26.97 0.79
C GLU A 14 5.84 25.53 1.07
N LEU A 15 6.74 24.56 0.90
CA LEU A 15 6.44 23.16 1.17
C LEU A 15 6.12 22.93 2.64
N LEU A 16 6.89 23.53 3.54
CA LEU A 16 6.65 23.42 4.98
C LEU A 16 5.28 23.99 5.37
N GLU A 17 4.92 25.16 4.84
CA GLU A 17 3.63 25.78 5.10
C GLU A 17 2.47 24.92 4.59
N ILE A 18 2.54 24.46 3.33
CA ILE A 18 1.51 23.60 2.71
C ILE A 18 1.38 22.28 3.47
N THR A 19 2.50 21.64 3.78
CA THR A 19 2.52 20.34 4.46
C THR A 19 1.94 20.45 5.86
N ASN A 20 2.33 21.48 6.62
CA ASN A 20 1.78 21.71 7.95
C ASN A 20 0.28 22.01 7.89
N GLY A 21 -0.15 22.87 6.97
CA GLY A 21 -1.56 23.21 6.78
C GLY A 21 -2.43 21.99 6.40
N LEU A 22 -1.85 20.99 5.71
CA LEU A 22 -2.53 19.77 5.35
C LEU A 22 -2.53 18.73 6.51
N LEU A 23 -1.40 18.56 7.18
CA LEU A 23 -1.22 17.46 8.14
C LEU A 23 -1.76 17.76 9.53
N TYR A 24 -1.62 19.00 10.04
CA TYR A 24 -2.12 19.36 11.37
C TYR A 24 -3.61 19.04 11.55
N PRO A 25 -4.51 19.42 10.63
CA PRO A 25 -5.93 19.08 10.77
C PRO A 25 -6.21 17.57 10.82
N LEU A 26 -5.41 16.76 10.12
CA LEU A 26 -5.54 15.31 10.13
C LEU A 26 -5.07 14.72 11.46
N TRP A 27 -3.94 15.18 11.98
CA TRP A 27 -3.43 14.74 13.28
C TRP A 27 -4.35 15.15 14.42
N ASP A 28 -4.90 16.37 14.39
CA ASP A 28 -5.86 16.86 15.38
C ASP A 28 -7.15 16.03 15.41
N GLN A 29 -7.53 15.44 14.28
CA GLN A 29 -8.65 14.49 14.20
C GLN A 29 -8.25 13.05 14.60
N GLY A 30 -7.02 12.83 15.06
CA GLY A 30 -6.52 11.54 15.53
C GLY A 30 -6.06 10.58 14.43
N PHE A 31 -5.95 11.02 13.18
CA PHE A 31 -5.41 10.17 12.12
C PHE A 31 -3.91 9.94 12.31
N LYS A 32 -3.49 8.68 12.19
CA LYS A 32 -2.08 8.32 12.04
C LYS A 32 -1.71 8.49 10.57
N VAL A 33 -0.90 9.50 10.28
CA VAL A 33 -0.52 9.85 8.90
C VAL A 33 0.98 9.77 8.77
N ASP A 34 1.44 8.85 7.92
CA ASP A 34 2.77 8.87 7.31
C ASP A 34 2.71 9.71 6.05
N HIS A 35 3.74 10.49 5.78
CA HIS A 35 3.77 11.32 4.58
C HIS A 35 5.16 11.43 3.97
N SER A 36 5.17 11.74 2.69
CA SER A 36 6.39 12.16 1.97
C SER A 36 6.05 13.29 1.01
N VAL A 37 7.01 14.20 0.85
CA VAL A 37 6.92 15.37 -0.03
C VAL A 37 8.01 15.24 -1.09
N ARG A 38 7.65 15.15 -2.35
CA ARG A 38 8.61 14.85 -3.43
C ARG A 38 8.23 15.52 -4.74
N THR A 39 9.23 15.84 -5.55
CA THR A 39 9.04 16.04 -6.99
C THR A 39 8.90 14.69 -7.70
N LEU A 40 8.48 14.68 -8.96
CA LEU A 40 8.47 13.44 -9.78
C LEU A 40 9.86 12.81 -9.88
N GLY A 41 10.92 13.62 -10.02
CA GLY A 41 12.30 13.12 -10.07
C GLY A 41 12.69 12.40 -8.77
N GLN A 42 12.54 13.08 -7.64
CA GLN A 42 12.82 12.51 -6.32
C GLN A 42 11.99 11.25 -6.04
N ASN A 43 10.74 11.24 -6.49
CA ASN A 43 9.87 10.08 -6.34
C ASN A 43 10.40 8.87 -7.11
N ARG A 44 10.85 9.09 -8.36
CA ARG A 44 11.49 8.06 -9.19
C ARG A 44 12.79 7.55 -8.57
N ASP A 45 13.69 8.45 -8.18
CA ASP A 45 14.99 8.11 -7.60
C ASP A 45 14.83 7.27 -6.32
N THR A 46 13.86 7.65 -5.46
CA THR A 46 13.57 6.87 -4.24
C THR A 46 12.98 5.50 -4.57
N ALA A 47 12.07 5.42 -5.54
CA ALA A 47 11.48 4.16 -5.96
C ALA A 47 12.48 3.23 -6.64
N GLU A 48 13.50 3.78 -7.32
CA GLU A 48 14.54 2.99 -7.95
C GLU A 48 15.38 2.19 -6.95
N ILE A 49 15.54 2.66 -5.72
CA ILE A 49 16.39 2.03 -4.70
C ILE A 49 15.64 1.34 -3.57
N ASP A 50 14.33 1.61 -3.42
CA ASP A 50 13.51 1.05 -2.32
C ASP A 50 12.28 0.32 -2.88
N LEU A 51 12.26 -1.01 -2.71
CA LEU A 51 11.16 -1.86 -3.12
C LEU A 51 9.81 -1.44 -2.50
N ARG A 52 9.81 -0.97 -1.23
CA ARG A 52 8.56 -0.58 -0.55
C ARG A 52 7.97 0.67 -1.17
N VAL A 53 8.82 1.63 -1.52
CA VAL A 53 8.40 2.85 -2.23
C VAL A 53 7.92 2.48 -3.62
N ALA A 54 8.68 1.65 -4.39
CA ALA A 54 8.27 1.19 -5.70
C ALA A 54 6.89 0.50 -5.66
N MET A 55 6.67 -0.40 -4.71
CA MET A 55 5.40 -1.10 -4.52
C MET A 55 4.25 -0.12 -4.15
N GLY A 56 4.51 0.82 -3.24
CA GLY A 56 3.50 1.81 -2.83
C GLY A 56 3.05 2.70 -3.98
N LEU A 57 3.97 3.06 -4.88
CA LEU A 57 3.67 3.89 -6.05
C LEU A 57 2.81 3.20 -7.12
N LEU A 58 2.79 1.87 -7.16
CA LEU A 58 1.90 1.14 -8.08
C LEU A 58 0.41 1.31 -7.74
N ASP A 59 0.09 1.72 -6.51
CA ASP A 59 -1.29 1.84 -6.01
C ASP A 59 -1.65 3.29 -5.60
N ILE A 60 -0.88 4.28 -6.06
CA ILE A 60 -1.20 5.67 -5.78
C ILE A 60 -2.48 6.10 -6.48
N ARG A 61 -3.27 6.94 -5.80
CA ARG A 61 -4.49 7.52 -6.33
C ARG A 61 -4.58 9.00 -6.02
N LEU A 62 -5.22 9.75 -6.91
CA LEU A 62 -5.50 11.16 -6.67
C LEU A 62 -6.50 11.31 -5.51
N VAL A 63 -6.13 12.08 -4.52
CA VAL A 63 -7.01 12.52 -3.44
C VAL A 63 -7.46 13.96 -3.71
N ALA A 64 -6.52 14.84 -4.02
CA ALA A 64 -6.77 16.24 -4.37
C ALA A 64 -5.58 16.82 -5.17
N GLY A 65 -5.82 17.89 -5.91
CA GLY A 65 -4.78 18.65 -6.60
C GLY A 65 -4.67 18.36 -8.10
N ASP A 66 -3.44 18.36 -8.62
CA ASP A 66 -3.11 18.25 -10.04
C ASP A 66 -3.20 16.79 -10.52
N ALA A 67 -4.25 16.49 -11.29
CA ALA A 67 -4.48 15.14 -11.82
C ALA A 67 -3.39 14.69 -12.82
N ASP A 68 -2.85 15.62 -13.62
CA ASP A 68 -1.82 15.31 -14.60
C ASP A 68 -0.50 14.92 -13.90
N LEU A 69 -0.20 15.58 -12.78
CA LEU A 69 0.97 15.26 -11.97
C LEU A 69 0.87 13.85 -11.36
N VAL A 70 -0.31 13.47 -10.88
CA VAL A 70 -0.54 12.12 -10.34
C VAL A 70 -0.51 11.08 -11.46
N ALA A 71 -1.13 11.34 -12.59
CA ALA A 71 -1.07 10.47 -13.76
C ALA A 71 0.38 10.25 -14.25
N ALA A 72 1.19 11.30 -14.27
CA ALA A 72 2.61 11.19 -14.60
C ALA A 72 3.35 10.28 -13.59
N ALA A 73 3.09 10.44 -12.28
CA ALA A 73 3.68 9.58 -11.25
C ALA A 73 3.26 8.11 -11.38
N GLN A 74 1.98 7.85 -11.69
CA GLN A 74 1.47 6.49 -11.94
C GLN A 74 2.17 5.84 -13.13
N ASN A 75 2.29 6.56 -14.26
CA ASN A 75 2.96 6.07 -15.45
C ASN A 75 4.45 5.80 -15.19
N ASP A 76 5.13 6.71 -14.52
CA ASP A 76 6.54 6.55 -14.11
C ASP A 76 6.72 5.31 -13.24
N ALA A 77 5.84 5.09 -12.26
CA ALA A 77 5.89 3.94 -11.35
C ALA A 77 5.77 2.61 -12.12
N VAL A 78 4.79 2.49 -13.01
CA VAL A 78 4.59 1.26 -13.81
C VAL A 78 5.76 1.05 -14.78
N HIS A 79 6.28 2.11 -15.40
CA HIS A 79 7.44 2.02 -16.28
C HIS A 79 8.68 1.54 -15.55
N LEU A 80 8.99 2.16 -14.39
CA LEU A 80 10.10 1.77 -13.53
C LEU A 80 9.97 0.32 -13.07
N TRP A 81 8.79 -0.07 -12.58
CA TRP A 81 8.51 -1.42 -12.13
C TRP A 81 8.81 -2.47 -13.19
N ARG A 82 8.36 -2.23 -14.43
CA ARG A 82 8.64 -3.14 -15.57
C ARG A 82 10.11 -3.17 -15.96
N LYS A 83 10.75 -2.01 -15.99
CA LYS A 83 12.17 -1.89 -16.30
C LYS A 83 13.04 -2.65 -15.29
N GLU A 84 12.74 -2.52 -14.02
CA GLU A 84 13.51 -3.09 -12.91
C GLU A 84 12.95 -4.44 -12.40
N ALA A 85 12.03 -5.06 -13.13
CA ALA A 85 11.35 -6.29 -12.71
C ALA A 85 12.33 -7.43 -12.38
N SER A 86 13.44 -7.57 -13.12
CA SER A 86 14.47 -8.58 -12.85
C SER A 86 15.12 -8.44 -11.48
N ARG A 87 15.18 -7.23 -10.94
CA ARG A 87 15.71 -6.92 -9.60
C ARG A 87 14.62 -6.97 -8.54
N PHE A 88 13.46 -6.34 -8.79
CA PHE A 88 12.40 -6.23 -7.82
C PHE A 88 11.69 -7.57 -7.51
N LEU A 89 11.49 -8.43 -8.51
CA LEU A 89 10.75 -9.68 -8.29
C LEU A 89 11.45 -10.68 -7.35
N PRO A 90 12.77 -10.89 -7.42
CA PRO A 90 13.48 -11.69 -6.44
C PRO A 90 13.41 -11.11 -5.03
N GLU A 91 13.56 -9.78 -4.89
CA GLU A 91 13.47 -9.08 -3.60
C GLU A 91 12.06 -9.17 -3.02
N LEU A 92 11.02 -8.97 -3.85
CA LEU A 92 9.62 -9.16 -3.46
C LEU A 92 9.36 -10.59 -2.98
N LYS A 93 9.85 -11.60 -3.71
CA LYS A 93 9.71 -13.00 -3.33
C LYS A 93 10.32 -13.29 -1.96
N GLU A 94 11.52 -12.78 -1.68
CA GLU A 94 12.17 -12.97 -0.38
C GLU A 94 11.42 -12.24 0.73
N SER A 95 10.98 -11.01 0.49
CA SER A 95 10.14 -10.25 1.41
C SER A 95 8.83 -10.98 1.76
N MET A 96 8.17 -11.56 0.75
CA MET A 96 6.97 -12.39 0.95
C MET A 96 7.27 -13.62 1.80
N LYS A 97 8.37 -14.33 1.52
CA LYS A 97 8.77 -15.52 2.26
C LYS A 97 8.97 -15.21 3.74
N ILE A 98 9.79 -14.20 4.06
CA ILE A 98 10.05 -13.77 5.44
C ILE A 98 8.75 -13.40 6.16
N ARG A 99 7.84 -12.71 5.49
CA ARG A 99 6.53 -12.34 6.04
C ARG A 99 5.67 -13.56 6.31
N HIS A 100 5.58 -14.52 5.39
CA HIS A 100 4.81 -15.75 5.54
C HIS A 100 5.33 -16.62 6.70
N GLU A 101 6.64 -16.74 6.84
CA GLU A 101 7.27 -17.46 7.96
C GLU A 101 6.90 -16.85 9.32
N ARG A 102 6.82 -15.52 9.38
CA ARG A 102 6.47 -14.78 10.61
C ARG A 102 4.96 -14.81 10.91
N SER A 103 4.12 -14.68 9.89
CA SER A 103 2.70 -14.38 10.06
C SER A 103 1.78 -15.58 9.81
N GLY A 104 2.33 -16.70 9.35
CA GLY A 104 1.59 -17.92 9.06
C GLY A 104 0.66 -17.79 7.84
N GLU A 105 -0.28 -18.73 7.71
CA GLU A 105 -1.20 -18.85 6.57
C GLU A 105 -2.63 -18.56 7.03
N LEU A 106 -3.29 -17.59 6.40
CA LEU A 106 -4.59 -17.03 6.80
C LEU A 106 -5.66 -18.13 6.96
N ALA A 107 -5.69 -19.09 6.03
CA ALA A 107 -6.70 -20.14 6.00
C ALA A 107 -6.59 -21.17 7.14
N TYR A 108 -5.44 -21.25 7.82
CA TYR A 108 -5.17 -22.29 8.82
C TYR A 108 -4.94 -21.76 10.23
N LEU A 109 -4.93 -20.45 10.42
CA LEU A 109 -4.77 -19.84 11.73
C LEU A 109 -6.13 -19.61 12.39
N LEU A 110 -6.24 -19.89 13.70
CA LEU A 110 -7.42 -19.57 14.48
C LEU A 110 -7.61 -18.05 14.63
N GLU A 111 -6.52 -17.31 14.70
CA GLU A 111 -6.50 -15.86 14.84
C GLU A 111 -5.61 -15.24 13.76
N PRO A 112 -6.05 -15.23 12.48
CA PRO A 112 -5.24 -14.77 11.38
C PRO A 112 -5.05 -13.25 11.38
N ASP A 113 -3.90 -12.84 10.88
CA ASP A 113 -3.68 -11.44 10.47
C ASP A 113 -4.16 -11.27 9.03
N LEU A 114 -5.24 -10.50 8.84
CA LEU A 114 -5.90 -10.27 7.55
C LEU A 114 -5.00 -9.57 6.53
N LYS A 115 -3.96 -8.88 7.00
CA LYS A 115 -3.04 -8.11 6.17
C LYS A 115 -1.74 -8.86 5.91
N GLU A 116 -1.11 -9.39 6.98
CA GLU A 116 0.26 -9.90 6.92
C GLU A 116 0.35 -11.40 6.64
N ALA A 117 -0.68 -12.20 7.01
CA ALA A 117 -0.65 -13.64 6.80
C ALA A 117 -0.63 -14.00 5.31
N ARG A 118 -0.09 -15.17 4.98
CA ARG A 118 -0.12 -15.72 3.62
C ARG A 118 -1.57 -15.87 3.16
N GLY A 119 -1.91 -15.27 2.02
CA GLY A 119 -3.28 -15.14 1.51
C GLY A 119 -4.00 -13.86 1.97
N GLY A 120 -3.35 -13.00 2.77
CA GLY A 120 -3.88 -11.70 3.20
C GLY A 120 -3.69 -10.57 2.18
N LEU A 121 -4.06 -9.35 2.58
CA LEU A 121 -4.09 -8.18 1.69
C LEU A 121 -2.73 -7.85 1.06
N ARG A 122 -1.62 -8.07 1.77
CA ARG A 122 -0.28 -7.85 1.21
C ARG A 122 0.07 -8.82 0.07
N ASP A 123 -0.47 -10.03 0.09
CA ASP A 123 -0.27 -10.98 -1.02
C ASP A 123 -1.04 -10.54 -2.25
N ILE A 124 -2.23 -10.00 -2.07
CA ILE A 124 -3.04 -9.44 -3.16
C ILE A 124 -2.26 -8.31 -3.86
N ASN A 125 -1.69 -7.39 -3.10
CA ASN A 125 -0.86 -6.32 -3.65
C ASN A 125 0.40 -6.87 -4.36
N SER A 126 1.03 -7.90 -3.78
CA SER A 126 2.18 -8.56 -4.40
C SER A 126 1.82 -9.23 -5.73
N ILE A 127 0.66 -9.90 -5.82
CA ILE A 127 0.19 -10.53 -7.06
C ILE A 127 -0.11 -9.47 -8.13
N ARG A 128 -0.73 -8.35 -7.75
CA ARG A 128 -0.95 -7.22 -8.67
C ARG A 128 0.36 -6.65 -9.22
N ALA A 129 1.35 -6.46 -8.36
CA ALA A 129 2.67 -6.00 -8.78
C ALA A 129 3.34 -7.01 -9.73
N ILE A 130 3.25 -8.31 -9.45
CA ILE A 130 3.73 -9.37 -10.36
C ILE A 130 3.01 -9.30 -11.72
N ALA A 131 1.69 -9.11 -11.73
CA ALA A 131 0.93 -8.92 -12.97
C ALA A 131 1.41 -7.72 -13.78
N LEU A 132 1.68 -6.59 -13.11
CA LEU A 132 2.18 -5.37 -13.75
C LEU A 132 3.56 -5.54 -14.37
N SER A 133 4.37 -6.50 -13.92
CA SER A 133 5.66 -6.84 -14.54
C SER A 133 5.53 -7.60 -15.88
N GLY A 134 4.31 -7.99 -16.26
CA GLY A 134 4.02 -8.76 -17.48
C GLY A 134 4.04 -10.28 -17.28
N LEU A 135 4.22 -10.77 -16.05
CA LEU A 135 4.12 -12.20 -15.76
C LEU A 135 2.64 -12.64 -15.63
N THR A 136 2.39 -13.90 -16.00
CA THR A 136 1.06 -14.50 -15.84
C THR A 136 0.75 -14.71 -14.37
N VAL A 137 -0.42 -14.25 -13.94
CA VAL A 137 -0.96 -14.41 -12.59
C VAL A 137 -2.33 -15.08 -12.64
N PRO A 138 -2.86 -15.58 -11.50
CA PRO A 138 -4.24 -16.02 -11.40
C PRO A 138 -5.24 -14.94 -11.85
N SER A 139 -6.49 -15.35 -12.15
CA SER A 139 -7.55 -14.41 -12.57
C SER A 139 -7.68 -13.21 -11.63
N ILE A 140 -7.58 -12.02 -12.21
CA ILE A 140 -7.72 -10.75 -11.47
C ILE A 140 -9.11 -10.64 -10.81
N GLU A 141 -10.16 -11.18 -11.44
CA GLU A 141 -11.50 -11.19 -10.86
C GLU A 141 -11.55 -12.00 -9.56
N ARG A 142 -10.92 -13.18 -9.53
CA ARG A 142 -10.85 -14.01 -8.33
C ARG A 142 -10.07 -13.31 -7.21
N ILE A 143 -8.99 -12.63 -7.55
CA ILE A 143 -8.19 -11.83 -6.61
C ILE A 143 -9.03 -10.68 -6.05
N SER A 144 -9.77 -9.95 -6.89
CA SER A 144 -10.63 -8.86 -6.48
C SER A 144 -11.80 -9.31 -5.59
N MET A 145 -12.36 -10.51 -5.84
CA MET A 145 -13.38 -11.10 -4.96
C MET A 145 -12.81 -11.44 -3.58
N ALA A 146 -11.63 -12.07 -3.54
CA ALA A 146 -10.95 -12.39 -2.28
C ALA A 146 -10.61 -11.11 -1.50
N GLU A 147 -10.07 -10.09 -2.16
CA GLU A 147 -9.80 -8.79 -1.55
C GLU A 147 -11.06 -8.15 -0.97
N SER A 148 -12.15 -8.10 -1.74
CA SER A 148 -13.42 -7.54 -1.28
C SER A 148 -13.91 -8.25 -0.01
N THR A 149 -13.76 -9.56 0.07
CA THR A 149 -14.13 -10.34 1.25
C THR A 149 -13.27 -9.98 2.45
N ILE A 150 -11.94 -9.96 2.29
CA ILE A 150 -11.01 -9.62 3.39
C ILE A 150 -11.23 -8.18 3.85
N LEU A 151 -11.47 -7.24 2.93
CA LEU A 151 -11.73 -5.84 3.28
C LEU A 151 -13.03 -5.67 4.06
N LYS A 152 -14.10 -6.40 3.73
CA LYS A 152 -15.36 -6.38 4.50
C LYS A 152 -15.16 -6.90 5.93
N ILE A 153 -14.44 -8.01 6.08
CA ILE A 153 -14.12 -8.57 7.41
C ILE A 153 -13.29 -7.57 8.21
N ARG A 154 -12.30 -6.95 7.58
CA ARG A 154 -11.42 -5.94 8.20
C ARG A 154 -12.20 -4.69 8.62
N ASP A 155 -13.12 -4.20 7.79
CA ASP A 155 -13.97 -3.06 8.09
C ASP A 155 -14.89 -3.35 9.28
N SER A 156 -15.53 -4.53 9.31
CA SER A 156 -16.32 -4.99 10.45
C SER A 156 -15.45 -5.08 11.73
N LEU A 157 -14.24 -5.63 11.63
CA LEU A 157 -13.29 -5.73 12.74
C LEU A 157 -12.94 -4.34 13.31
N HIS A 158 -12.64 -3.38 12.45
CA HIS A 158 -12.35 -2.00 12.85
C HIS A 158 -13.56 -1.34 13.52
N THR A 159 -14.76 -1.55 12.98
CA THR A 159 -16.01 -1.01 13.53
C THR A 159 -16.29 -1.57 14.94
N ILE A 160 -16.17 -2.88 15.11
CA ILE A 160 -16.44 -3.56 16.40
C ILE A 160 -15.40 -3.19 17.46
N THR A 161 -14.13 -3.03 17.06
CA THR A 161 -13.03 -2.82 18.00
C THR A 161 -12.70 -1.35 18.25
N GLY A 162 -13.21 -0.44 17.41
CA GLY A 162 -12.91 0.99 17.48
C GLY A 162 -11.45 1.32 17.17
N ASN A 163 -10.69 0.40 16.58
CA ASN A 163 -9.30 0.63 16.23
C ASN A 163 -8.87 -0.14 14.96
N SER A 164 -7.74 0.28 14.36
CA SER A 164 -7.25 -0.21 13.06
C SER A 164 -6.32 -1.43 13.18
N LYS A 165 -6.72 -2.47 13.91
CA LYS A 165 -5.98 -3.73 13.99
C LYS A 165 -6.34 -4.67 12.84
N ASP A 166 -5.38 -5.50 12.45
CA ASP A 166 -5.53 -6.42 11.32
C ASP A 166 -5.62 -7.89 11.75
N ARG A 167 -5.34 -8.20 13.04
CA ARG A 167 -5.49 -9.55 13.59
C ARG A 167 -6.92 -9.78 14.06
N LEU A 168 -7.53 -10.83 13.54
CA LEU A 168 -8.88 -11.27 13.88
C LEU A 168 -8.83 -12.26 15.05
N TYR A 169 -9.01 -11.78 16.27
CA TYR A 169 -9.01 -12.62 17.46
C TYR A 169 -10.28 -13.46 17.58
N PHE A 170 -10.18 -14.62 18.22
CA PHE A 170 -11.26 -15.58 18.33
C PHE A 170 -12.55 -14.98 18.89
N HIS A 171 -12.45 -14.17 19.94
CA HIS A 171 -13.60 -13.52 20.58
C HIS A 171 -14.29 -12.42 19.73
N GLU A 172 -13.73 -12.08 18.59
CA GLU A 172 -14.28 -11.11 17.64
C GLU A 172 -14.98 -11.80 16.46
N GLN A 173 -14.63 -13.05 16.19
CA GLN A 173 -15.13 -13.79 15.02
C GLN A 173 -16.63 -13.99 15.03
N ASP A 174 -17.23 -14.21 16.20
CA ASP A 174 -18.69 -14.38 16.36
C ASP A 174 -19.48 -13.06 16.17
N LYS A 175 -18.79 -11.92 16.03
CA LYS A 175 -19.40 -10.59 15.92
C LYS A 175 -19.32 -10.01 14.51
N ILE A 176 -18.60 -10.65 13.61
CA ILE A 176 -18.37 -10.27 12.21
C ILE A 176 -19.29 -11.05 11.29
#